data_9e4f53034715e7e1dd0acd48ba58dbf5
#
_entry.id   9e4f53034715e7e1dd0acd48ba58dbf5
#
_cell.length_a   1.000
_cell.length_b   1.000
_cell.length_c   1.000
_cell.angle_alpha   90.00
_cell.angle_beta   90.00
_cell.angle_gamma   90.00
#
_symmetry.space_group_name_H-M   'P 1'
#
loop_
_entity.id
_entity.type
_entity.pdbx_description
1 polymer ?
#
loop_
_entity_poly.entity_id
_entity_poly.type
_entity_poly.pdbx_seq_one_letter_code
_entity_poly.pdbx_strand_id
1 'polypeptide(L)'
;LLITCRFLSIFLVVSRKKRIFAAKKKKIMYYIWFDESDKEGAYYSNFYGGILVDSKNYENVLAMSKTFVEEFGITEEIKWQKVNEYWYEKYLTLVDFIFDLLAQGYIKIRIFFRNNQYTAPYLTREQRHKAYPLLYYQFIKHAFGFQYSNPENKPQYLKIMLDDIPLKGEDKKEFKKFIYGLNYDKGFQKANIHIRESDICEIDSSEHLMLQFMDLILGSICFRLNNKHKIKDGTTNRRGKRTIVKEKLYKYINSKIRELHPGFNIGESTGISQIEERWTLPYSHWSFKPSNYVRDTSKAKK
;
A
#
# COMPACT_ATOMS: atom_id res chain seq x y z
N LEU A 1 -13.98 25.31 -1.30
CA LEU A 1 -13.18 26.25 -2.11
C LEU A 1 -11.90 26.71 -1.40
N LEU A 2 -11.92 27.02 -0.10
CA LEU A 2 -10.74 27.44 0.67
C LEU A 2 -9.70 26.33 0.86
N ILE A 3 -10.12 25.08 1.00
CA ILE A 3 -9.25 23.91 1.17
C ILE A 3 -8.49 23.62 -0.14
N THR A 4 -9.17 23.64 -1.28
CA THR A 4 -8.55 23.44 -2.60
C THR A 4 -7.50 24.51 -2.95
N CYS A 5 -7.70 25.76 -2.54
CA CYS A 5 -6.70 26.82 -2.73
C CYS A 5 -5.45 26.61 -1.87
N ARG A 6 -5.57 26.08 -0.64
CA ARG A 6 -4.41 25.78 0.22
C ARG A 6 -3.58 24.61 -0.32
N PHE A 7 -4.21 23.55 -0.86
CA PHE A 7 -3.49 22.47 -1.51
C PHE A 7 -2.66 22.95 -2.70
N LEU A 8 -3.25 23.79 -3.56
CA LEU A 8 -2.51 24.39 -4.68
C LEU A 8 -1.30 25.22 -4.21
N SER A 9 -1.38 25.91 -3.08
CA SER A 9 -0.26 26.68 -2.54
C SER A 9 0.90 25.81 -2.05
N ILE A 10 0.63 24.68 -1.40
CA ILE A 10 1.67 23.72 -0.97
C ILE A 10 2.42 23.17 -2.19
N PHE A 11 1.70 22.74 -3.22
CA PHE A 11 2.30 22.26 -4.47
C PHE A 11 3.15 23.32 -5.19
N LEU A 12 2.72 24.57 -5.18
CA LEU A 12 3.43 25.69 -5.82
C LEU A 12 4.70 26.12 -5.06
N VAL A 13 4.66 26.13 -3.74
CA VAL A 13 5.82 26.54 -2.91
C VAL A 13 6.96 25.54 -3.01
N VAL A 14 6.66 24.23 -2.98
CA VAL A 14 7.68 23.18 -3.10
C VAL A 14 8.25 23.11 -4.52
N SER A 15 7.44 23.37 -5.54
CA SER A 15 7.86 23.37 -6.94
C SER A 15 8.85 24.49 -7.31
N ARG A 16 8.82 25.64 -6.63
CA ARG A 16 9.69 26.81 -6.92
C ARG A 16 11.13 26.68 -6.41
N LYS A 17 11.44 25.71 -5.53
CA LYS A 17 12.80 25.54 -4.97
C LYS A 17 13.73 24.66 -5.81
N LYS A 18 13.47 24.40 -7.09
CA LYS A 18 14.41 23.69 -7.97
C LYS A 18 15.63 24.55 -8.25
N ARG A 19 16.67 24.43 -7.44
CA ARG A 19 18.03 24.87 -7.80
C ARG A 19 18.66 23.88 -8.76
N ILE A 20 19.22 24.43 -9.85
CA ILE A 20 19.99 23.75 -10.87
C ILE A 20 21.25 23.16 -10.23
N PHE A 21 21.25 21.83 -9.99
CA PHE A 21 22.45 21.09 -9.67
C PHE A 21 22.88 20.32 -10.93
N ALA A 22 24.17 20.42 -11.28
CA ALA A 22 24.78 19.75 -12.42
C ALA A 22 24.40 18.27 -12.48
N ALA A 23 23.98 17.81 -13.64
CA ALA A 23 23.44 16.49 -13.90
C ALA A 23 24.53 15.40 -13.84
N LYS A 24 24.90 14.94 -12.63
CA LYS A 24 25.27 13.52 -12.50
C LYS A 24 24.06 12.71 -12.99
N LYS A 25 24.24 11.78 -13.94
CA LYS A 25 23.19 10.85 -14.39
C LYS A 25 22.56 10.21 -13.15
N LYS A 26 21.42 10.77 -12.70
CA LYS A 26 20.75 10.34 -11.48
C LYS A 26 20.27 8.93 -11.72
N LYS A 27 20.74 7.95 -10.95
CA LYS A 27 20.22 6.58 -11.03
C LYS A 27 18.72 6.62 -10.82
N ILE A 28 17.98 5.91 -11.66
CA ILE A 28 16.53 5.75 -11.47
C ILE A 28 16.36 4.82 -10.28
N MET A 29 15.69 5.29 -9.23
CA MET A 29 15.40 4.51 -8.04
C MET A 29 13.92 4.63 -7.71
N TYR A 30 13.31 3.52 -7.33
CA TYR A 30 11.97 3.46 -6.77
C TYR A 30 12.07 3.15 -5.29
N TYR A 31 11.36 3.91 -4.49
CA TYR A 31 11.23 3.74 -3.06
C TYR A 31 9.86 3.14 -2.78
N ILE A 32 9.81 2.05 -2.03
CA ILE A 32 8.55 1.40 -1.69
C ILE A 32 8.50 1.23 -0.18
N TRP A 33 7.42 1.72 0.43
CA TRP A 33 7.08 1.49 1.82
C TRP A 33 5.99 0.45 1.89
N PHE A 34 6.24 -0.63 2.63
CA PHE A 34 5.31 -1.72 2.82
C PHE A 34 4.79 -1.76 4.24
N ASP A 35 3.49 -1.89 4.37
CA ASP A 35 2.78 -2.10 5.62
C ASP A 35 1.90 -3.34 5.54
N GLU A 36 1.56 -3.92 6.69
CA GLU A 36 0.77 -5.13 6.85
C GLU A 36 -0.45 -4.86 7.75
N SER A 37 -1.50 -5.62 7.49
CA SER A 37 -2.66 -5.68 8.37
C SER A 37 -3.09 -7.13 8.52
N ASP A 38 -4.19 -7.39 9.18
CA ASP A 38 -4.74 -8.71 9.55
C ASP A 38 -4.11 -9.90 8.81
N LYS A 39 -3.18 -10.60 9.46
CA LYS A 39 -2.65 -11.87 8.98
C LYS A 39 -3.77 -12.90 8.85
N GLU A 40 -4.73 -12.85 9.77
CA GLU A 40 -5.91 -13.73 9.81
C GLU A 40 -7.17 -12.89 9.95
N GLY A 41 -8.15 -13.12 9.10
CA GLY A 41 -9.44 -12.44 9.14
C GLY A 41 -10.58 -13.38 8.77
N ALA A 42 -11.81 -12.99 9.06
CA ALA A 42 -12.99 -13.83 8.86
C ALA A 42 -13.20 -14.24 7.39
N TYR A 43 -13.00 -13.31 6.47
CA TYR A 43 -13.26 -13.52 5.02
C TYR A 43 -12.02 -13.31 4.17
N TYR A 44 -11.13 -12.45 4.61
CA TYR A 44 -9.89 -12.10 3.90
C TYR A 44 -8.73 -12.04 4.88
N SER A 45 -7.54 -12.42 4.43
CA SER A 45 -6.33 -12.49 5.25
C SER A 45 -5.09 -12.03 4.47
N ASN A 46 -3.95 -11.91 5.16
CA ASN A 46 -2.67 -11.51 4.59
C ASN A 46 -2.77 -10.22 3.78
N PHE A 47 -3.20 -9.16 4.45
CA PHE A 47 -3.25 -7.83 3.83
C PHE A 47 -1.87 -7.23 3.79
N TYR A 48 -1.39 -6.90 2.60
CA TYR A 48 -0.15 -6.15 2.36
C TYR A 48 -0.48 -4.92 1.55
N GLY A 49 0.09 -3.80 1.94
CA GLY A 49 -0.01 -2.54 1.23
C GLY A 49 1.36 -1.99 0.88
N GLY A 50 1.47 -1.30 -0.26
CA GLY A 50 2.71 -0.66 -0.63
C GLY A 50 2.48 0.67 -1.32
N ILE A 51 3.23 1.71 -0.87
CA ILE A 51 3.33 3.01 -1.54
C ILE A 51 4.65 3.08 -2.27
N LEU A 52 4.60 3.34 -3.58
CA LEU A 52 5.76 3.53 -4.44
C LEU A 52 5.93 5.00 -4.81
N VAL A 53 7.16 5.49 -4.68
CA VAL A 53 7.59 6.83 -5.13
C VAL A 53 8.84 6.69 -5.99
N ASP A 54 8.92 7.35 -7.14
CA ASP A 54 10.14 7.38 -7.93
C ASP A 54 11.13 8.44 -7.41
N SER A 55 12.42 8.25 -7.71
CA SER A 55 13.49 9.13 -7.22
C SER A 55 13.39 10.59 -7.68
N LYS A 56 12.65 10.86 -8.77
CA LYS A 56 12.47 12.26 -9.25
C LYS A 56 11.47 13.02 -8.37
N ASN A 57 10.53 12.30 -7.75
CA ASN A 57 9.48 12.86 -6.91
C ASN A 57 9.78 12.71 -5.41
N TYR A 58 10.76 11.89 -5.02
CA TYR A 58 11.02 11.48 -3.64
C TYR A 58 11.09 12.65 -2.65
N GLU A 59 12.00 13.57 -2.88
CA GLU A 59 12.20 14.73 -1.99
C GLU A 59 10.96 15.62 -1.93
N ASN A 60 10.29 15.82 -3.08
CA ASN A 60 9.07 16.63 -3.14
C ASN A 60 7.93 16.00 -2.36
N VAL A 61 7.72 14.69 -2.51
CA VAL A 61 6.64 13.96 -1.80
C VAL A 61 6.86 14.02 -0.30
N LEU A 62 8.10 13.77 0.17
CA LEU A 62 8.38 13.85 1.60
C LEU A 62 8.21 15.26 2.16
N ALA A 63 8.71 16.28 1.45
CA ALA A 63 8.56 17.68 1.86
C ALA A 63 7.08 18.09 1.89
N MET A 64 6.29 17.79 0.85
CA MET A 64 4.86 18.09 0.80
C MET A 64 4.11 17.39 1.94
N SER A 65 4.41 16.12 2.19
CA SER A 65 3.77 15.35 3.25
C SER A 65 4.08 15.92 4.64
N LYS A 66 5.34 16.31 4.88
CA LYS A 66 5.74 16.95 6.13
C LYS A 66 5.05 18.29 6.33
N THR A 67 5.08 19.16 5.32
CA THR A 67 4.40 20.44 5.37
C THR A 67 2.91 20.29 5.63
N PHE A 68 2.28 19.29 4.98
CA PHE A 68 0.86 18.99 5.16
C PHE A 68 0.53 18.64 6.63
N VAL A 69 1.23 17.70 7.24
CA VAL A 69 0.92 17.26 8.62
C VAL A 69 1.18 18.38 9.62
N GLU A 70 2.19 19.24 9.38
CA GLU A 70 2.49 20.41 10.19
C GLU A 70 1.38 21.47 10.09
N GLU A 71 0.96 21.84 8.88
CA GLU A 71 -0.07 22.87 8.64
C GLU A 71 -1.46 22.47 9.16
N PHE A 72 -1.81 21.18 9.05
CA PHE A 72 -3.09 20.66 9.55
C PHE A 72 -3.04 20.22 11.02
N GLY A 73 -1.90 20.42 11.69
CA GLY A 73 -1.73 20.12 13.11
C GLY A 73 -1.99 18.65 13.42
N ILE A 74 -1.50 17.75 12.58
CA ILE A 74 -1.51 16.30 12.84
C ILE A 74 -0.22 15.99 13.62
N THR A 75 -0.32 16.04 14.96
CA THR A 75 0.82 15.90 15.87
C THR A 75 1.08 14.48 16.33
N GLU A 76 0.10 13.59 16.14
CA GLU A 76 0.23 12.18 16.48
C GLU A 76 0.52 11.34 15.25
N GLU A 77 1.15 10.20 15.47
CA GLU A 77 1.31 9.17 14.45
C GLU A 77 -0.04 8.79 13.84
N ILE A 78 -0.14 8.85 12.51
CA ILE A 78 -1.35 8.50 11.77
C ILE A 78 -1.48 6.99 11.74
N LYS A 79 -2.51 6.45 12.39
CA LYS A 79 -2.82 5.01 12.38
C LYS A 79 -4.32 4.78 12.25
N TRP A 80 -4.69 3.77 11.45
CA TRP A 80 -6.08 3.32 11.35
C TRP A 80 -6.69 3.01 12.73
N GLN A 81 -5.89 2.45 13.63
CA GLN A 81 -6.34 2.17 14.97
C GLN A 81 -6.69 3.42 15.77
N LYS A 82 -6.08 4.56 15.51
CA LYS A 82 -6.31 5.84 16.20
C LYS A 82 -7.50 6.64 15.65
N VAL A 83 -8.13 6.23 14.55
CA VAL A 83 -9.31 6.88 13.98
C VAL A 83 -10.45 6.91 15.00
N ASN A 84 -10.94 8.13 15.30
CA ASN A 84 -12.04 8.42 16.23
C ASN A 84 -12.71 9.75 15.83
N GLU A 85 -13.73 10.19 16.57
CA GLU A 85 -14.48 11.42 16.28
C GLU A 85 -13.60 12.67 16.29
N TYR A 86 -12.65 12.76 17.21
CA TYR A 86 -11.75 13.94 17.35
C TYR A 86 -10.85 14.13 16.13
N TRP A 87 -10.30 13.07 15.57
CA TRP A 87 -9.40 13.12 14.43
C TRP A 87 -10.09 13.03 13.07
N TYR A 88 -11.40 12.81 13.02
CA TYR A 88 -12.14 12.48 11.81
C TYR A 88 -11.96 13.50 10.68
N GLU A 89 -12.20 14.78 10.97
CA GLU A 89 -12.08 15.85 9.96
C GLU A 89 -10.64 15.97 9.42
N LYS A 90 -9.65 15.85 10.30
CA LYS A 90 -8.25 15.87 9.88
C LYS A 90 -7.92 14.67 8.98
N TYR A 91 -8.49 13.51 9.26
CA TYR A 91 -8.30 12.34 8.42
C TYR A 91 -9.03 12.42 7.08
N LEU A 92 -10.15 13.11 6.97
CA LEU A 92 -10.78 13.41 5.68
C LEU A 92 -9.83 14.24 4.81
N THR A 93 -9.29 15.33 5.38
CA THR A 93 -8.35 16.21 4.67
C THR A 93 -7.06 15.46 4.29
N LEU A 94 -6.57 14.59 5.16
CA LEU A 94 -5.42 13.72 4.87
C LEU A 94 -5.70 12.76 3.72
N VAL A 95 -6.89 12.17 3.67
CA VAL A 95 -7.29 11.30 2.56
C VAL A 95 -7.31 12.08 1.25
N ASP A 96 -7.86 13.31 1.24
CA ASP A 96 -7.82 14.17 0.05
C ASP A 96 -6.37 14.39 -0.41
N PHE A 97 -5.46 14.74 0.50
CA PHE A 97 -4.05 14.93 0.18
C PHE A 97 -3.40 13.66 -0.42
N ILE A 98 -3.63 12.48 0.17
CA ILE A 98 -3.08 11.22 -0.35
C ILE A 98 -3.61 10.95 -1.77
N PHE A 99 -4.92 11.17 -2.01
CA PHE A 99 -5.52 10.93 -3.32
C PHE A 99 -5.11 11.99 -4.36
N ASP A 100 -4.81 13.21 -3.94
CA ASP A 100 -4.21 14.24 -4.82
C ASP A 100 -2.79 13.83 -5.25
N LEU A 101 -1.98 13.28 -4.34
CA LEU A 101 -0.66 12.73 -4.71
C LEU A 101 -0.78 11.57 -5.71
N LEU A 102 -1.79 10.71 -5.56
CA LEU A 102 -2.10 9.63 -6.49
C LEU A 102 -2.54 10.17 -7.87
N ALA A 103 -3.49 11.08 -7.89
CA ALA A 103 -4.05 11.66 -9.13
C ALA A 103 -2.99 12.42 -9.95
N GLN A 104 -2.03 13.05 -9.28
CA GLN A 104 -0.92 13.75 -9.91
C GLN A 104 0.26 12.83 -10.28
N GLY A 105 0.17 11.52 -9.99
CA GLY A 105 1.20 10.54 -10.31
C GLY A 105 2.48 10.65 -9.48
N TYR A 106 2.43 11.34 -8.33
CA TYR A 106 3.58 11.42 -7.43
C TYR A 106 3.82 10.14 -6.67
N ILE A 107 2.76 9.40 -6.35
CA ILE A 107 2.82 8.12 -5.66
C ILE A 107 1.96 7.08 -6.38
N LYS A 108 2.22 5.80 -6.11
CA LYS A 108 1.33 4.70 -6.50
C LYS A 108 1.03 3.85 -5.28
N ILE A 109 -0.21 3.41 -5.14
CA ILE A 109 -0.62 2.49 -4.08
C ILE A 109 -1.00 1.13 -4.67
N ARG A 110 -0.53 0.08 -4.02
CA ARG A 110 -0.88 -1.31 -4.32
C ARG A 110 -1.33 -2.01 -3.06
N ILE A 111 -2.45 -2.71 -3.15
CA ILE A 111 -3.02 -3.51 -2.06
C ILE A 111 -3.09 -4.95 -2.51
N PHE A 112 -2.66 -5.86 -1.64
CA PHE A 112 -2.75 -7.30 -1.81
C PHE A 112 -3.51 -7.90 -0.63
N PHE A 113 -4.36 -8.87 -0.89
CA PHE A 113 -5.00 -9.68 0.13
C PHE A 113 -5.42 -11.04 -0.43
N ARG A 114 -5.60 -12.01 0.46
CA ARG A 114 -6.14 -13.32 0.12
C ARG A 114 -7.62 -13.37 0.45
N ASN A 115 -8.41 -13.93 -0.48
CA ASN A 115 -9.80 -14.28 -0.20
C ASN A 115 -9.83 -15.71 0.38
N ASN A 116 -10.28 -15.84 1.63
CA ASN A 116 -10.25 -17.09 2.40
C ASN A 116 -11.14 -18.21 1.83
N GLN A 117 -12.08 -17.86 0.95
CA GLN A 117 -12.87 -18.87 0.26
C GLN A 117 -12.04 -19.70 -0.75
N TYR A 118 -10.86 -19.23 -1.14
CA TYR A 118 -9.98 -19.93 -2.07
C TYR A 118 -8.75 -20.48 -1.33
N THR A 119 -8.76 -21.77 -1.03
CA THR A 119 -7.68 -22.43 -0.28
C THR A 119 -6.86 -23.35 -1.18
N ALA A 120 -5.54 -23.31 -1.03
CA ALA A 120 -4.66 -24.28 -1.69
C ALA A 120 -4.70 -25.60 -0.92
N PRO A 121 -5.23 -26.71 -1.50
CA PRO A 121 -5.50 -27.93 -0.75
C PRO A 121 -4.23 -28.73 -0.41
N TYR A 122 -3.18 -28.61 -1.22
CA TYR A 122 -2.01 -29.50 -1.17
C TYR A 122 -0.72 -28.82 -0.72
N LEU A 123 -0.81 -27.77 0.11
CA LEU A 123 0.38 -27.14 0.66
C LEU A 123 1.11 -28.08 1.63
N THR A 124 2.40 -28.31 1.42
CA THR A 124 3.26 -29.00 2.37
C THR A 124 3.40 -28.19 3.66
N ARG A 125 3.89 -28.83 4.73
CA ARG A 125 4.19 -28.11 5.99
C ARG A 125 5.22 -26.99 5.75
N GLU A 126 6.23 -27.24 4.94
CA GLU A 126 7.26 -26.26 4.59
C GLU A 126 6.67 -25.08 3.80
N GLN A 127 5.81 -25.32 2.81
CA GLN A 127 5.15 -24.26 2.07
C GLN A 127 4.24 -23.39 2.95
N ARG A 128 3.58 -23.98 3.94
CA ARG A 128 2.80 -23.23 4.93
C ARG A 128 3.69 -22.37 5.83
N HIS A 129 4.83 -22.90 6.26
CA HIS A 129 5.81 -22.14 7.06
C HIS A 129 6.39 -20.97 6.26
N LYS A 130 6.68 -21.19 4.97
CA LYS A 130 7.21 -20.16 4.06
C LYS A 130 6.13 -19.30 3.38
N ALA A 131 4.86 -19.41 3.80
CA ALA A 131 3.77 -18.66 3.15
C ALA A 131 3.99 -17.14 3.19
N TYR A 132 4.49 -16.61 4.29
CA TYR A 132 4.74 -15.18 4.45
C TYR A 132 5.76 -14.63 3.42
N PRO A 133 7.01 -15.12 3.35
CA PRO A 133 7.97 -14.64 2.35
C PRO A 133 7.50 -14.89 0.91
N LEU A 134 6.82 -16.01 0.64
CA LEU A 134 6.29 -16.32 -0.68
C LEU A 134 5.20 -15.34 -1.13
N LEU A 135 4.29 -14.96 -0.23
CA LEU A 135 3.22 -14.00 -0.55
C LEU A 135 3.78 -12.60 -0.77
N TYR A 136 4.78 -12.17 0.01
CA TYR A 136 5.47 -10.90 -0.22
C TYR A 136 6.21 -10.90 -1.56
N TYR A 137 6.92 -11.97 -1.88
CA TYR A 137 7.57 -12.14 -3.18
C TYR A 137 6.55 -11.99 -4.32
N GLN A 138 5.40 -12.68 -4.22
CA GLN A 138 4.34 -12.58 -5.22
C GLN A 138 3.79 -11.15 -5.32
N PHE A 139 3.57 -10.50 -4.17
CA PHE A 139 3.07 -9.15 -4.14
C PHE A 139 3.99 -8.16 -4.86
N ILE A 140 5.29 -8.15 -4.53
CA ILE A 140 6.26 -7.28 -5.17
C ILE A 140 6.38 -7.59 -6.66
N LYS A 141 6.46 -8.88 -7.01
CA LYS A 141 6.63 -9.33 -8.38
C LYS A 141 5.48 -8.91 -9.29
N HIS A 142 4.24 -9.02 -8.84
CA HIS A 142 3.07 -8.93 -9.73
C HIS A 142 2.22 -7.67 -9.56
N ALA A 143 2.12 -7.11 -8.35
CA ALA A 143 1.18 -6.02 -8.10
C ALA A 143 1.64 -4.68 -8.67
N PHE A 144 2.94 -4.44 -8.68
CA PHE A 144 3.50 -3.14 -9.10
C PHE A 144 3.66 -3.01 -10.62
N GLY A 145 3.70 -4.13 -11.35
CA GLY A 145 3.90 -4.10 -12.79
C GLY A 145 5.29 -3.66 -13.24
N PHE A 146 6.31 -3.89 -12.41
CA PHE A 146 7.70 -3.47 -12.67
C PHE A 146 8.24 -3.91 -14.02
N GLN A 147 7.83 -5.07 -14.53
CA GLN A 147 8.22 -5.56 -15.85
C GLN A 147 7.81 -4.64 -17.01
N TYR A 148 6.90 -3.68 -16.75
CA TYR A 148 6.41 -2.69 -17.72
C TYR A 148 6.88 -1.27 -17.40
N SER A 149 7.74 -1.09 -16.37
CA SER A 149 8.17 0.23 -15.91
C SER A 149 9.25 0.88 -16.77
N ASN A 150 9.94 0.12 -17.62
CA ASN A 150 11.23 0.50 -18.19
C ASN A 150 11.33 0.24 -19.69
N PRO A 151 10.61 0.98 -20.54
CA PRO A 151 10.67 0.81 -21.99
C PRO A 151 12.05 1.16 -22.56
N GLU A 152 12.84 2.01 -21.89
CA GLU A 152 14.18 2.42 -22.32
C GLU A 152 15.30 1.48 -21.82
N ASN A 153 14.96 0.45 -21.06
CA ASN A 153 15.88 -0.54 -20.50
C ASN A 153 17.10 0.04 -19.75
N LYS A 154 16.92 1.19 -19.11
CA LYS A 154 17.95 1.80 -18.23
C LYS A 154 18.00 1.08 -16.87
N PRO A 155 19.20 0.95 -16.25
CA PRO A 155 19.27 0.35 -14.93
C PRO A 155 18.43 1.10 -13.90
N GLN A 156 17.50 0.38 -13.27
CA GLN A 156 16.60 0.87 -12.23
C GLN A 156 16.84 0.09 -10.93
N TYR A 157 16.69 0.75 -9.80
CA TYR A 157 16.94 0.17 -8.48
C TYR A 157 15.68 0.28 -7.62
N LEU A 158 15.42 -0.75 -6.81
CA LEU A 158 14.37 -0.70 -5.79
C LEU A 158 14.98 -0.56 -4.41
N LYS A 159 14.47 0.38 -3.62
CA LYS A 159 14.66 0.43 -2.18
C LYS A 159 13.36 0.02 -1.51
N ILE A 160 13.41 -1.05 -0.73
CA ILE A 160 12.29 -1.72 -0.10
C ILE A 160 12.37 -1.44 1.40
N MET A 161 11.41 -0.69 1.89
CA MET A 161 11.29 -0.30 3.29
C MET A 161 10.06 -0.98 3.87
N LEU A 162 10.26 -1.78 4.89
CA LEU A 162 9.24 -2.58 5.54
C LEU A 162 9.02 -2.05 6.95
N ASP A 163 7.78 -2.03 7.41
CA ASP A 163 7.50 -1.92 8.83
C ASP A 163 8.03 -3.16 9.57
N ASP A 164 7.85 -3.24 10.86
CA ASP A 164 8.39 -4.32 11.69
C ASP A 164 8.02 -5.70 11.13
N ILE A 165 9.02 -6.48 10.69
CA ILE A 165 8.80 -7.80 10.10
C ILE A 165 8.55 -8.80 11.21
N PRO A 166 7.43 -9.56 11.23
CA PRO A 166 7.07 -10.49 12.30
C PRO A 166 7.89 -11.80 12.25
N LEU A 167 9.16 -11.72 11.85
CA LEU A 167 10.10 -12.81 11.77
C LEU A 167 11.37 -12.50 12.56
N LYS A 168 12.08 -13.53 13.05
CA LYS A 168 13.30 -13.38 13.84
C LYS A 168 14.42 -14.26 13.29
N GLY A 169 15.66 -13.88 13.61
CA GLY A 169 16.85 -14.70 13.32
C GLY A 169 16.99 -15.12 11.86
N GLU A 170 17.11 -16.41 11.62
CA GLU A 170 17.30 -16.97 10.27
C GLU A 170 16.08 -16.79 9.37
N ASP A 171 14.85 -16.86 9.91
CA ASP A 171 13.62 -16.65 9.12
C ASP A 171 13.59 -15.23 8.52
N LYS A 172 14.05 -14.22 9.24
CA LYS A 172 14.17 -12.85 8.75
C LYS A 172 15.22 -12.72 7.65
N LYS A 173 16.35 -13.40 7.78
CA LYS A 173 17.38 -13.46 6.74
C LYS A 173 16.86 -14.18 5.50
N GLU A 174 16.16 -15.30 5.69
CA GLU A 174 15.54 -16.04 4.59
C GLU A 174 14.51 -15.18 3.86
N PHE A 175 13.66 -14.43 4.58
CA PHE A 175 12.74 -13.49 3.98
C PHE A 175 13.44 -12.47 3.08
N LYS A 176 14.52 -11.83 3.57
CA LYS A 176 15.32 -10.88 2.76
C LYS A 176 15.92 -11.53 1.52
N LYS A 177 16.38 -12.78 1.64
CA LYS A 177 16.87 -13.57 0.49
C LYS A 177 15.78 -13.84 -0.53
N PHE A 178 14.54 -14.13 -0.10
CA PHE A 178 13.40 -14.27 -1.02
C PHE A 178 13.15 -13.00 -1.82
N ILE A 179 13.15 -11.83 -1.16
CA ILE A 179 12.96 -10.55 -1.84
C ILE A 179 14.14 -10.26 -2.79
N TYR A 180 15.37 -10.47 -2.33
CA TYR A 180 16.55 -10.35 -3.18
C TYR A 180 16.51 -11.27 -4.40
N GLY A 181 15.91 -12.44 -4.27
CA GLY A 181 15.70 -13.42 -5.35
C GLY A 181 14.91 -12.88 -6.55
N LEU A 182 14.18 -11.76 -6.40
CA LEU A 182 13.53 -11.07 -7.53
C LEU A 182 14.52 -10.63 -8.61
N ASN A 183 15.80 -10.41 -8.28
CA ASN A 183 16.85 -10.13 -9.28
C ASN A 183 17.00 -11.24 -10.34
N TYR A 184 16.60 -12.47 -10.02
CA TYR A 184 16.66 -13.63 -10.92
C TYR A 184 15.33 -13.88 -11.65
N ASP A 185 14.30 -13.07 -11.38
CA ASP A 185 13.03 -13.14 -12.09
C ASP A 185 13.17 -12.58 -13.51
N LYS A 186 12.66 -13.32 -14.49
CA LYS A 186 12.75 -12.94 -15.92
C LYS A 186 12.12 -11.58 -16.22
N GLY A 187 11.03 -11.21 -15.53
CA GLY A 187 10.36 -9.92 -15.71
C GLY A 187 11.22 -8.77 -15.18
N PHE A 188 11.87 -8.95 -14.02
CA PHE A 188 12.78 -7.99 -13.42
C PHE A 188 14.05 -7.82 -14.26
N GLN A 189 14.63 -8.92 -14.72
CA GLN A 189 15.80 -8.91 -15.61
C GLN A 189 15.48 -8.19 -16.93
N LYS A 190 14.35 -8.53 -17.56
CA LYS A 190 13.90 -7.87 -18.81
C LYS A 190 13.71 -6.36 -18.62
N ALA A 191 13.20 -5.95 -17.47
CA ALA A 191 13.01 -4.53 -17.13
C ALA A 191 14.26 -3.88 -16.54
N ASN A 192 15.40 -4.59 -16.48
CA ASN A 192 16.68 -4.10 -15.93
C ASN A 192 16.55 -3.50 -14.52
N ILE A 193 15.81 -4.22 -13.66
CA ILE A 193 15.54 -3.80 -12.27
C ILE A 193 16.43 -4.58 -11.32
N HIS A 194 17.04 -3.87 -10.39
CA HIS A 194 18.00 -4.38 -9.44
C HIS A 194 17.60 -4.08 -8.01
N ILE A 195 17.77 -5.06 -7.13
CA ILE A 195 17.59 -4.93 -5.68
C ILE A 195 18.91 -5.26 -5.02
N ARG A 196 19.49 -4.37 -4.21
CA ARG A 196 20.64 -4.68 -3.37
C ARG A 196 20.14 -5.19 -2.02
N GLU A 197 20.87 -6.09 -1.38
CA GLU A 197 20.49 -6.58 -0.04
C GLU A 197 20.38 -5.43 0.97
N SER A 198 21.29 -4.45 0.88
CA SER A 198 21.26 -3.24 1.70
C SER A 198 20.04 -2.34 1.48
N ASP A 199 19.33 -2.52 0.36
CA ASP A 199 18.14 -1.74 0.04
C ASP A 199 16.84 -2.43 0.53
N ILE A 200 16.95 -3.58 1.21
CA ILE A 200 15.85 -4.25 1.90
C ILE A 200 16.00 -3.98 3.40
N CYS A 201 15.30 -2.97 3.90
CA CYS A 201 15.45 -2.49 5.27
C CYS A 201 14.11 -2.43 6.02
N GLU A 202 14.21 -2.61 7.34
CA GLU A 202 13.12 -2.31 8.25
C GLU A 202 13.26 -0.87 8.72
N ILE A 203 12.14 -0.21 8.93
CA ILE A 203 12.07 1.18 9.33
C ILE A 203 10.94 1.37 10.35
N ASP A 204 11.08 2.37 11.22
CA ASP A 204 10.06 2.71 12.21
C ASP A 204 8.92 3.50 11.55
N SER A 205 7.69 2.99 11.65
CA SER A 205 6.50 3.66 11.09
C SER A 205 6.27 5.04 11.70
N SER A 206 6.66 5.27 12.95
CA SER A 206 6.50 6.57 13.61
C SER A 206 7.27 7.71 12.93
N GLU A 207 8.38 7.38 12.26
CA GLU A 207 9.25 8.33 11.57
C GLU A 207 8.93 8.48 10.06
N HIS A 208 8.05 7.62 9.52
CA HIS A 208 7.83 7.52 8.08
C HIS A 208 6.37 7.73 7.66
N LEU A 209 6.04 8.97 7.24
CA LEU A 209 4.67 9.33 6.82
C LEU A 209 4.09 8.43 5.72
N MET A 210 4.91 7.90 4.81
CA MET A 210 4.42 7.00 3.75
C MET A 210 3.90 5.68 4.34
N LEU A 211 4.52 5.13 5.40
CA LEU A 211 3.99 3.98 6.12
C LEU A 211 2.67 4.32 6.82
N GLN A 212 2.62 5.47 7.48
CA GLN A 212 1.42 5.92 8.18
C GLN A 212 0.24 6.13 7.22
N PHE A 213 0.50 6.68 6.02
CA PHE A 213 -0.52 6.81 4.98
C PHE A 213 -0.98 5.44 4.49
N MET A 214 -0.05 4.49 4.40
CA MET A 214 -0.37 3.12 3.99
C MET A 214 -1.23 2.41 5.04
N ASP A 215 -0.89 2.50 6.33
CA ASP A 215 -1.68 1.92 7.43
C ASP A 215 -3.13 2.45 7.41
N LEU A 216 -3.32 3.75 7.19
CA LEU A 216 -4.66 4.34 7.11
C LEU A 216 -5.49 3.72 5.98
N ILE A 217 -4.92 3.64 4.77
CA ILE A 217 -5.61 3.09 3.60
C ILE A 217 -5.83 1.57 3.75
N LEU A 218 -4.78 0.82 4.05
CA LEU A 218 -4.81 -0.65 4.20
C LEU A 218 -5.76 -1.08 5.31
N GLY A 219 -5.67 -0.42 6.49
CA GLY A 219 -6.54 -0.66 7.63
C GLY A 219 -8.01 -0.44 7.32
N SER A 220 -8.34 0.58 6.50
CA SER A 220 -9.71 0.85 6.05
C SER A 220 -10.28 -0.28 5.17
N ILE A 221 -9.46 -0.80 4.25
CA ILE A 221 -9.81 -1.90 3.36
C ILE A 221 -10.03 -3.19 4.16
N CYS A 222 -9.08 -3.52 5.03
CA CYS A 222 -9.16 -4.67 5.93
C CYS A 222 -10.41 -4.62 6.82
N PHE A 223 -10.70 -3.47 7.43
CA PHE A 223 -11.88 -3.22 8.25
C PHE A 223 -13.18 -3.53 7.51
N ARG A 224 -13.29 -3.09 6.26
CA ARG A 224 -14.49 -3.33 5.45
C ARG A 224 -14.58 -4.76 4.96
N LEU A 225 -13.49 -5.34 4.47
CA LEU A 225 -13.48 -6.69 3.91
C LEU A 225 -13.81 -7.75 4.96
N ASN A 226 -13.36 -7.58 6.20
CA ASN A 226 -13.62 -8.51 7.29
C ASN A 226 -14.88 -8.16 8.12
N ASN A 227 -15.79 -7.33 7.59
CA ASN A 227 -17.04 -6.95 8.27
C ASN A 227 -16.85 -6.33 9.67
N LYS A 228 -15.66 -5.80 10.01
CA LYS A 228 -15.40 -5.16 11.30
C LYS A 228 -16.31 -3.95 11.56
N HIS A 229 -16.84 -3.31 10.51
CA HIS A 229 -17.82 -2.24 10.58
C HIS A 229 -19.20 -2.68 11.11
N LYS A 230 -19.48 -3.99 11.13
CA LYS A 230 -20.74 -4.55 11.65
C LYS A 230 -20.62 -4.98 13.12
N ILE A 231 -19.42 -4.95 13.70
CA ILE A 231 -19.19 -5.38 15.08
C ILE A 231 -19.98 -4.48 16.03
N LYS A 232 -20.77 -5.13 16.89
CA LYS A 232 -21.57 -4.50 17.93
C LYS A 232 -20.93 -4.74 19.28
N ASP A 233 -21.12 -3.82 20.19
CA ASP A 233 -20.80 -3.99 21.59
C ASP A 233 -21.68 -5.09 22.21
N GLY A 234 -21.07 -6.02 22.90
CA GLY A 234 -21.75 -7.19 23.47
C GLY A 234 -22.79 -6.84 24.53
N THR A 235 -22.65 -5.69 25.19
CA THR A 235 -23.56 -5.26 26.27
C THR A 235 -24.76 -4.49 25.69
N THR A 236 -24.50 -3.55 24.79
CA THR A 236 -25.52 -2.64 24.26
C THR A 236 -26.18 -3.12 22.98
N ASN A 237 -25.63 -4.15 22.35
CA ASN A 237 -25.98 -4.63 21.00
C ASN A 237 -25.98 -3.51 19.93
N ARG A 238 -25.26 -2.41 20.19
CA ARG A 238 -25.09 -1.26 19.29
C ARG A 238 -23.65 -1.17 18.82
N ARG A 239 -23.43 -0.57 17.67
CA ARG A 239 -22.08 -0.28 17.20
C ARG A 239 -21.48 0.87 17.99
N GLY A 240 -20.24 0.70 18.44
CA GLY A 240 -19.51 1.76 19.13
C GLY A 240 -19.30 2.99 18.24
N LYS A 241 -19.21 4.18 18.84
CA LYS A 241 -18.97 5.46 18.12
C LYS A 241 -17.77 5.37 17.19
N ARG A 242 -16.67 4.82 17.68
CA ARG A 242 -15.43 4.62 16.91
C ARG A 242 -15.64 3.75 15.66
N THR A 243 -16.43 2.68 15.75
CA THR A 243 -16.77 1.81 14.62
C THR A 243 -17.55 2.58 13.55
N ILE A 244 -18.47 3.46 13.98
CA ILE A 244 -19.28 4.30 13.08
C ILE A 244 -18.38 5.31 12.36
N VAL A 245 -17.47 5.98 13.06
CA VAL A 245 -16.54 6.94 12.48
C VAL A 245 -15.60 6.27 11.49
N LYS A 246 -15.04 5.10 11.84
CA LYS A 246 -14.23 4.30 10.93
C LYS A 246 -14.99 3.89 9.68
N GLU A 247 -16.27 3.55 9.78
CA GLU A 247 -17.09 3.24 8.61
C GLU A 247 -17.30 4.48 7.72
N LYS A 248 -17.52 5.65 8.30
CA LYS A 248 -17.63 6.91 7.53
C LYS A 248 -16.34 7.20 6.76
N LEU A 249 -15.19 7.13 7.45
CA LEU A 249 -13.89 7.34 6.83
C LEU A 249 -13.60 6.32 5.72
N TYR A 250 -13.89 5.04 5.96
CA TYR A 250 -13.79 4.01 4.91
C TYR A 250 -14.65 4.37 3.68
N LYS A 251 -15.91 4.79 3.89
CA LYS A 251 -16.80 5.18 2.77
C LYS A 251 -16.21 6.34 1.97
N TYR A 252 -15.59 7.29 2.64
CA TYR A 252 -14.91 8.40 2.01
C TYR A 252 -13.68 7.93 1.21
N ILE A 253 -12.81 7.11 1.80
CA ILE A 253 -11.67 6.50 1.07
C ILE A 253 -12.17 5.73 -0.16
N ASN A 254 -13.23 4.94 -0.02
CA ASN A 254 -13.78 4.17 -1.13
C ASN A 254 -14.38 5.07 -2.23
N SER A 255 -14.97 6.22 -1.90
CA SER A 255 -15.43 7.17 -2.93
C SER A 255 -14.24 7.75 -3.71
N LYS A 256 -13.15 8.09 -3.05
CA LYS A 256 -11.92 8.56 -3.70
C LYS A 256 -11.29 7.50 -4.61
N ILE A 257 -11.28 6.22 -4.20
CA ILE A 257 -10.83 5.13 -5.06
C ILE A 257 -11.72 5.04 -6.31
N ARG A 258 -13.04 5.20 -6.16
CA ARG A 258 -13.99 5.14 -7.27
C ARG A 258 -13.91 6.35 -8.21
N GLU A 259 -13.41 7.49 -7.76
CA GLU A 259 -13.08 8.61 -8.64
C GLU A 259 -11.94 8.23 -9.61
N LEU A 260 -10.96 7.43 -9.14
CA LEU A 260 -9.88 6.89 -9.99
C LEU A 260 -10.34 5.67 -10.84
N HIS A 261 -11.25 4.86 -10.30
CA HIS A 261 -11.75 3.62 -10.90
C HIS A 261 -13.27 3.48 -10.72
N PRO A 262 -14.10 3.98 -11.64
CA PRO A 262 -15.58 3.97 -11.47
C PRO A 262 -16.18 2.59 -11.21
N GLY A 263 -15.64 1.53 -11.82
CA GLY A 263 -16.09 0.14 -11.64
C GLY A 263 -15.44 -0.60 -10.47
N PHE A 264 -14.76 0.10 -9.54
CA PHE A 264 -13.99 -0.53 -8.47
C PHE A 264 -14.85 -1.40 -7.53
N ASN A 265 -14.41 -2.66 -7.36
CA ASN A 265 -14.93 -3.59 -6.36
C ASN A 265 -13.83 -3.89 -5.33
N ILE A 266 -14.06 -3.50 -4.09
CA ILE A 266 -13.07 -3.63 -3.01
C ILE A 266 -12.62 -5.08 -2.76
N GLY A 267 -13.47 -6.08 -2.99
CA GLY A 267 -13.18 -7.51 -2.71
C GLY A 267 -12.49 -8.24 -3.86
N GLU A 268 -12.29 -7.58 -5.00
CA GLU A 268 -11.72 -8.19 -6.20
C GLU A 268 -10.47 -7.45 -6.67
N SER A 269 -9.72 -8.08 -7.56
CA SER A 269 -8.60 -7.41 -8.23
C SER A 269 -9.13 -6.27 -9.10
N THR A 270 -8.41 -5.14 -9.13
CA THR A 270 -8.74 -4.04 -10.03
C THR A 270 -8.67 -4.53 -11.48
N GLY A 271 -9.73 -4.32 -12.23
CA GLY A 271 -9.78 -4.63 -13.65
C GLY A 271 -8.75 -3.80 -14.43
N ILE A 272 -8.11 -4.41 -15.40
CA ILE A 272 -7.18 -3.77 -16.32
C ILE A 272 -7.58 -4.13 -17.75
N SER A 273 -7.49 -3.15 -18.66
CA SER A 273 -7.75 -3.35 -20.08
C SER A 273 -6.51 -3.86 -20.81
N GLN A 274 -5.34 -3.39 -20.37
CA GLN A 274 -4.02 -3.76 -20.90
C GLN A 274 -3.08 -4.10 -19.75
N ILE A 275 -2.16 -5.04 -20.00
CA ILE A 275 -1.28 -5.56 -18.95
C ILE A 275 -0.32 -4.50 -18.38
N GLU A 276 0.04 -3.51 -19.17
CA GLU A 276 0.90 -2.38 -18.84
C GLU A 276 0.24 -1.44 -17.80
N GLU A 277 -1.09 -1.48 -17.69
CA GLU A 277 -1.83 -0.74 -16.67
C GLU A 277 -1.43 -1.15 -15.25
N ARG A 278 -0.89 -2.35 -15.05
CA ARG A 278 -0.30 -2.73 -13.76
C ARG A 278 0.77 -1.74 -13.29
N TRP A 279 1.51 -1.15 -14.23
CA TRP A 279 2.49 -0.12 -13.92
C TRP A 279 1.87 1.28 -13.89
N THR A 280 1.00 1.62 -14.82
CA THR A 280 0.53 3.00 -15.02
C THR A 280 -0.57 3.42 -14.05
N LEU A 281 -1.42 2.50 -13.59
CA LEU A 281 -2.48 2.81 -12.64
C LEU A 281 -1.93 3.45 -11.35
N PRO A 282 -2.53 4.54 -10.86
CA PRO A 282 -2.11 5.16 -9.61
C PRO A 282 -2.45 4.27 -8.39
N TYR A 283 -3.58 3.59 -8.43
CA TYR A 283 -4.08 2.72 -7.37
C TYR A 283 -4.57 1.39 -7.92
N SER A 284 -4.27 0.26 -7.26
CA SER A 284 -4.86 -1.03 -7.60
C SER A 284 -4.88 -2.02 -6.44
N HIS A 285 -5.87 -2.94 -6.50
CA HIS A 285 -5.99 -4.10 -5.64
C HIS A 285 -5.62 -5.38 -6.38
N TRP A 286 -5.04 -6.33 -5.65
CA TRP A 286 -4.86 -7.71 -6.09
C TRP A 286 -5.46 -8.67 -5.06
N SER A 287 -6.63 -9.23 -5.39
CA SER A 287 -7.25 -10.34 -4.67
C SER A 287 -6.57 -11.64 -5.11
N PHE A 288 -5.61 -12.11 -4.31
CA PHE A 288 -4.83 -13.30 -4.63
C PHE A 288 -5.66 -14.57 -4.50
N LYS A 289 -5.60 -15.39 -5.57
CA LYS A 289 -6.15 -16.73 -5.62
C LYS A 289 -5.03 -17.70 -6.01
N PRO A 290 -4.81 -18.81 -5.28
CA PRO A 290 -3.87 -19.85 -5.71
C PRO A 290 -4.26 -20.41 -7.09
N SER A 291 -3.30 -20.83 -7.90
CA SER A 291 -3.57 -21.42 -9.22
C SER A 291 -4.45 -22.67 -9.10
N ASN A 292 -4.14 -23.52 -8.13
CA ASN A 292 -4.95 -24.69 -7.77
C ASN A 292 -5.64 -24.41 -6.44
N TYR A 293 -6.93 -24.20 -6.45
CA TYR A 293 -7.69 -23.92 -5.22
C TYR A 293 -8.93 -24.80 -5.11
N VAL A 294 -9.33 -25.03 -3.87
CA VAL A 294 -10.67 -25.52 -3.51
C VAL A 294 -11.48 -24.34 -2.98
N ARG A 295 -12.73 -24.23 -3.41
CA ARG A 295 -13.62 -23.17 -2.95
C ARG A 295 -14.38 -23.59 -1.70
N ASP A 296 -14.13 -22.92 -0.60
CA ASP A 296 -14.87 -23.05 0.66
C ASP A 296 -15.93 -21.95 0.77
N THR A 297 -17.18 -22.29 0.44
CA THR A 297 -18.30 -21.34 0.45
C THR A 297 -18.66 -20.87 1.87
N SER A 298 -18.27 -21.61 2.91
CA SER A 298 -18.52 -21.21 4.30
C SER A 298 -17.76 -19.93 4.66
N LYS A 299 -16.64 -19.65 4.01
CA LYS A 299 -15.79 -18.47 4.17
C LYS A 299 -16.12 -17.35 3.18
N ALA A 300 -17.13 -17.55 2.33
CA ALA A 300 -17.57 -16.49 1.43
C ALA A 300 -18.20 -15.33 2.22
N LYS A 301 -17.82 -14.10 1.89
CA LYS A 301 -18.45 -12.92 2.46
C LYS A 301 -19.88 -12.81 1.93
N LYS A 302 -20.86 -12.85 2.83
CA LYS A 302 -22.27 -12.60 2.56
C LYS A 302 -22.56 -11.11 2.53
#